data_837f8cecf30046766680d78c32ebce74
#
_entry.id   837f8cecf30046766680d78c32ebce74
#
_cell.length_a   1.000
_cell.length_b   1.000
_cell.length_c   1.000
_cell.angle_alpha   90.00
_cell.angle_beta   90.00
_cell.angle_gamma   90.00
#
_symmetry.space_group_name_H-M   'P 1'
#
loop_
_entity.id
_entity.type
_entity.pdbx_description
1 polymer ?
#
loop_
_entity_poly.entity_id
_entity_poly.type
_entity_poly.pdbx_seq_one_letter_code
_entity_poly.pdbx_strand_id
1 'polypeptide(L)'
;MTERTVFFVSDGTGITAETFGNSILNQFPAKPRHVRRPFIDTVEKANAVVGEINDTAEREGKRPIVFITLINDDVRALVTGERCTGLVLDMFRTFVEPLEVEFGVKSNHRVGRFSDASQSAEYHDRIEAINFSLAHDDGQSSRNLDSADVILLGVSR
;
A
#
# COMPACT_ATOMS: atom_id res chain seq x y z
N MET A 1 -25.25 7.64 -0.86
CA MET A 1 -24.48 6.55 -0.23
C MET A 1 -23.47 7.20 0.68
N THR A 2 -23.50 6.88 1.97
CA THR A 2 -22.53 7.44 2.92
C THR A 2 -21.14 6.90 2.58
N GLU A 3 -20.21 7.81 2.34
CA GLU A 3 -18.80 7.48 2.09
C GLU A 3 -18.28 6.59 3.24
N ARG A 4 -17.54 5.56 2.91
CA ARG A 4 -16.86 4.69 3.86
C ARG A 4 -15.37 4.80 3.64
N THR A 5 -14.61 4.99 4.70
CA THR A 5 -13.15 5.04 4.59
C THR A 5 -12.57 3.62 4.58
N VAL A 6 -11.58 3.43 3.72
CA VAL A 6 -10.74 2.22 3.63
C VAL A 6 -9.30 2.63 3.92
N PHE A 7 -8.71 1.99 4.92
CA PHE A 7 -7.31 2.14 5.28
C PHE A 7 -6.47 1.03 4.65
N PHE A 8 -5.28 1.39 4.19
CA PHE A 8 -4.24 0.46 3.76
C PHE A 8 -3.03 0.67 4.65
N VAL A 9 -2.82 -0.25 5.57
CA VAL A 9 -1.79 -0.15 6.63
C VAL A 9 -0.68 -1.16 6.37
N SER A 10 0.56 -0.71 6.37
CA SER A 10 1.72 -1.54 6.08
C SER A 10 2.93 -1.08 6.88
N ASP A 11 3.81 -2.00 7.24
CA ASP A 11 5.15 -1.70 7.77
C ASP A 11 6.16 -1.31 6.67
N GLY A 12 5.82 -1.55 5.40
CA GLY A 12 6.54 -1.08 4.22
C GLY A 12 5.81 0.06 3.50
N THR A 13 5.95 0.11 2.18
CA THR A 13 5.39 1.18 1.33
C THR A 13 3.86 1.17 1.23
N GLY A 14 3.21 0.04 1.55
CA GLY A 14 1.76 -0.12 1.46
C GLY A 14 1.23 -0.39 0.04
N ILE A 15 2.09 -0.50 -0.96
CA ILE A 15 1.69 -0.72 -2.35
C ILE A 15 0.91 -2.04 -2.48
N THR A 16 1.38 -3.12 -1.86
CA THR A 16 0.71 -4.43 -1.90
C THR A 16 -0.69 -4.36 -1.28
N ALA A 17 -0.82 -3.76 -0.09
CA ALA A 17 -2.10 -3.59 0.59
C ALA A 17 -3.10 -2.80 -0.27
N GLU A 18 -2.63 -1.71 -0.87
CA GLU A 18 -3.45 -0.83 -1.70
C GLU A 18 -3.86 -1.51 -3.01
N THR A 19 -2.91 -2.09 -3.76
CA THR A 19 -3.19 -2.71 -5.05
C THR A 19 -4.15 -3.89 -4.91
N PHE A 20 -3.88 -4.79 -3.97
CA PHE A 20 -4.72 -5.95 -3.75
C PHE A 20 -6.08 -5.57 -3.16
N GLY A 21 -6.10 -4.68 -2.17
CA GLY A 21 -7.35 -4.20 -1.59
C GLY A 21 -8.24 -3.50 -2.63
N ASN A 22 -7.67 -2.70 -3.53
CA ASN A 22 -8.40 -2.08 -4.63
C ASN A 22 -8.97 -3.13 -5.60
N SER A 23 -8.22 -4.19 -5.89
CA SER A 23 -8.71 -5.28 -6.74
C SER A 23 -9.94 -5.96 -6.15
N ILE A 24 -9.98 -6.12 -4.82
CA ILE A 24 -11.16 -6.64 -4.12
C ILE A 24 -12.29 -5.62 -4.09
N LEU A 25 -12.01 -4.37 -3.76
CA LEU A 25 -13.01 -3.31 -3.65
C LEU A 25 -13.72 -3.03 -4.98
N ASN A 26 -13.02 -3.17 -6.10
CA ASN A 26 -13.58 -3.01 -7.45
C ASN A 26 -14.67 -4.03 -7.80
N GLN A 27 -14.81 -5.11 -7.01
CA GLN A 27 -15.94 -6.05 -7.17
C GLN A 27 -17.26 -5.49 -6.61
N PHE A 28 -17.23 -4.36 -5.94
CA PHE A 28 -18.40 -3.73 -5.32
C PHE A 28 -18.69 -2.37 -5.96
N PRO A 29 -19.98 -2.02 -6.18
CA PRO A 29 -20.35 -0.72 -6.74
C PRO A 29 -20.23 0.40 -5.69
N ALA A 30 -19.15 0.42 -4.93
CA ALA A 30 -18.89 1.39 -3.88
C ALA A 30 -17.62 2.20 -4.22
N LYS A 31 -17.65 3.48 -3.90
CA LYS A 31 -16.47 4.37 -4.04
C LYS A 31 -16.03 4.82 -2.65
N PRO A 32 -15.26 4.01 -1.92
CA PRO A 32 -14.79 4.39 -0.60
C PRO A 32 -13.71 5.49 -0.70
N ARG A 33 -13.53 6.22 0.39
CA ARG A 33 -12.38 7.10 0.57
C ARG A 33 -11.17 6.25 0.93
N HIS A 34 -10.06 6.39 0.22
CA HIS A 34 -8.83 5.66 0.46
C HIS A 34 -7.87 6.46 1.35
N VAL A 35 -7.30 5.79 2.35
CA VAL A 35 -6.29 6.33 3.25
C VAL A 35 -5.15 5.34 3.35
N ARG A 36 -3.96 5.70 2.86
CA ARG A 36 -2.77 4.87 2.97
C ARG A 36 -1.94 5.29 4.19
N ARG A 37 -1.50 4.29 4.97
CA ARG A 37 -0.62 4.45 6.13
C ARG A 37 0.58 3.50 5.98
N PRO A 38 1.61 3.95 5.28
CA PRO A 38 2.85 3.20 5.11
C PRO A 38 3.77 3.37 6.33
N PHE A 39 4.77 2.49 6.42
CA PHE A 39 5.84 2.55 7.43
C PHE A 39 5.35 2.53 8.88
N ILE A 40 4.30 1.75 9.13
CA ILE A 40 3.79 1.48 10.49
C ILE A 40 4.62 0.32 11.06
N ASP A 41 5.81 0.63 11.53
CA ASP A 41 6.86 -0.29 11.97
C ASP A 41 7.13 -0.23 13.47
N THR A 42 6.46 0.67 14.20
CA THR A 42 6.58 0.81 15.66
C THR A 42 5.24 0.77 16.37
N VAL A 43 5.27 0.44 17.66
CA VAL A 43 4.11 0.41 18.56
C VAL A 43 3.42 1.78 18.62
N GLU A 44 4.19 2.86 18.65
CA GLU A 44 3.67 4.23 18.70
C GLU A 44 2.87 4.57 17.44
N LYS A 45 3.42 4.24 16.27
CA LYS A 45 2.74 4.44 14.98
C LYS A 45 1.49 3.56 14.86
N ALA A 46 1.56 2.32 15.33
CA ALA A 46 0.40 1.43 15.36
C ALA A 46 -0.73 2.00 16.23
N ASN A 47 -0.41 2.48 17.43
CA ASN A 47 -1.40 3.12 18.30
C ASN A 47 -2.00 4.38 17.67
N ALA A 48 -1.19 5.20 17.00
CA ALA A 48 -1.68 6.40 16.30
C ALA A 48 -2.66 6.02 15.17
N VAL A 49 -2.35 4.99 14.38
CA VAL A 49 -3.23 4.51 13.31
C VAL A 49 -4.52 3.92 13.87
N VAL A 50 -4.46 3.15 14.96
CA VAL A 50 -5.66 2.62 15.62
C VAL A 50 -6.54 3.78 16.11
N GLY A 51 -5.95 4.83 16.70
CA GLY A 51 -6.69 6.05 17.08
C GLY A 51 -7.40 6.67 15.87
N GLU A 52 -6.70 6.87 14.77
CA GLU A 52 -7.28 7.44 13.54
C GLU A 52 -8.42 6.59 12.95
N ILE A 53 -8.29 5.26 12.99
CA ILE A 53 -9.34 4.33 12.56
C ILE A 53 -10.58 4.49 13.45
N ASN A 54 -10.39 4.56 14.76
CA ASN A 54 -11.47 4.71 15.74
C ASN A 54 -12.18 6.06 15.59
N ASP A 55 -11.43 7.15 15.49
CA ASP A 55 -11.99 8.50 15.23
C ASP A 55 -12.79 8.54 13.93
N THR A 56 -12.32 7.82 12.91
CA THR A 56 -13.03 7.71 11.64
C THR A 56 -14.31 6.91 11.80
N ALA A 57 -14.30 5.81 12.56
CA ALA A 57 -15.49 5.02 12.86
C ALA A 57 -16.56 5.86 13.57
N GLU A 58 -16.16 6.66 14.56
CA GLU A 58 -17.05 7.56 15.29
C GLU A 58 -17.64 8.63 14.37
N ARG A 59 -16.80 9.30 13.61
CA ARG A 59 -17.23 10.36 12.67
C ARG A 59 -18.17 9.86 11.58
N GLU A 60 -17.91 8.68 11.03
CA GLU A 60 -18.72 8.11 9.94
C GLU A 60 -19.93 7.31 10.44
N GLY A 61 -19.99 6.98 11.74
CA GLY A 61 -20.99 6.09 12.32
C GLY A 61 -20.96 4.68 11.71
N LYS A 62 -19.82 4.27 11.16
CA LYS A 62 -19.59 3.00 10.48
C LYS A 62 -18.16 2.51 10.68
N ARG A 63 -17.99 1.21 10.72
CA ARG A 63 -16.67 0.59 10.79
C ARG A 63 -15.87 0.89 9.51
N PRO A 64 -14.71 1.55 9.57
CA PRO A 64 -13.78 1.60 8.44
C PRO A 64 -13.32 0.20 8.05
N ILE A 65 -12.97 0.02 6.78
CA ILE A 65 -12.32 -1.22 6.31
C ILE A 65 -10.80 -0.99 6.38
N VAL A 66 -10.07 -1.97 6.88
CA VAL A 66 -8.62 -1.86 7.09
C VAL A 66 -7.92 -3.05 6.47
N PHE A 67 -7.27 -2.86 5.34
CA PHE A 67 -6.37 -3.86 4.76
C PHE A 67 -4.99 -3.70 5.37
N ILE A 68 -4.44 -4.78 5.93
CA ILE A 68 -3.11 -4.74 6.53
C ILE A 68 -2.15 -5.73 5.86
N THR A 69 -0.89 -5.29 5.74
CA THR A 69 0.27 -6.09 5.37
C THR A 69 1.38 -5.79 6.39
N LEU A 70 1.21 -6.30 7.61
CA LEU A 70 2.11 -6.11 8.74
C LEU A 70 2.81 -7.43 9.07
N ILE A 71 4.13 -7.38 9.14
CA ILE A 71 4.99 -8.54 9.44
C ILE A 71 5.35 -8.57 10.92
N ASN A 72 5.59 -7.40 11.53
CA ASN A 72 5.92 -7.30 12.94
C ASN A 72 4.70 -7.71 13.79
N ASP A 73 4.85 -8.78 14.58
CA ASP A 73 3.77 -9.34 15.38
C ASP A 73 3.24 -8.39 16.44
N ASP A 74 4.09 -7.59 17.08
CA ASP A 74 3.68 -6.63 18.11
C ASP A 74 2.83 -5.50 17.51
N VAL A 75 3.26 -4.97 16.38
CA VAL A 75 2.55 -3.94 15.63
C VAL A 75 1.22 -4.49 15.09
N ARG A 76 1.25 -5.71 14.54
CA ARG A 76 0.07 -6.38 14.01
C ARG A 76 -0.97 -6.64 15.11
N ALA A 77 -0.53 -7.14 16.27
CA ALA A 77 -1.41 -7.43 17.40
C ALA A 77 -2.17 -6.19 17.88
N LEU A 78 -1.57 -5.02 17.83
CA LEU A 78 -2.25 -3.77 18.17
C LEU A 78 -3.35 -3.40 17.17
N VAL A 79 -3.06 -3.52 15.87
CA VAL A 79 -4.02 -3.16 14.82
C VAL A 79 -5.14 -4.19 14.69
N THR A 80 -4.87 -5.47 14.94
CA THR A 80 -5.88 -6.54 14.92
C THR A 80 -6.61 -6.74 16.26
N GLY A 81 -6.15 -6.08 17.30
CA GLY A 81 -6.69 -6.22 18.65
C GLY A 81 -8.07 -5.58 18.83
N GLU A 82 -8.72 -5.91 19.95
CA GLU A 82 -10.09 -5.46 20.30
C GLU A 82 -10.23 -3.93 20.38
N ARG A 83 -9.12 -3.21 20.57
CA ARG A 83 -9.11 -1.75 20.64
C ARG A 83 -9.34 -1.07 19.29
N CYS A 84 -9.14 -1.80 18.19
CA CYS A 84 -9.38 -1.30 16.84
C CYS A 84 -10.83 -1.59 16.43
N THR A 85 -11.61 -0.55 16.21
CA THR A 85 -13.03 -0.66 15.84
C THR A 85 -13.25 -0.92 14.35
N GLY A 86 -12.17 -0.88 13.54
CA GLY A 86 -12.21 -1.16 12.11
C GLY A 86 -12.54 -2.62 11.78
N LEU A 87 -12.97 -2.88 10.54
CA LEU A 87 -12.97 -4.22 9.96
C LEU A 87 -11.57 -4.52 9.43
N VAL A 88 -10.75 -5.19 10.22
CA VAL A 88 -9.37 -5.49 9.85
C VAL A 88 -9.30 -6.77 9.03
N LEU A 89 -8.68 -6.67 7.86
CA LEU A 89 -8.45 -7.76 6.92
C LEU A 89 -6.94 -7.96 6.81
N ASP A 90 -6.42 -8.94 7.54
CA ASP A 90 -5.00 -9.29 7.54
C ASP A 90 -4.69 -10.15 6.31
N MET A 91 -4.05 -9.52 5.32
CA MET A 91 -3.78 -10.16 4.04
C MET A 91 -2.67 -11.20 4.16
N PHE A 92 -1.66 -10.97 4.97
CA PHE A 92 -0.57 -11.93 5.12
C PHE A 92 -1.06 -13.17 5.88
N ARG A 93 -1.76 -12.97 6.98
CA ARG A 93 -2.30 -14.11 7.72
C ARG A 93 -3.25 -14.95 6.86
N THR A 94 -4.12 -14.30 6.12
CA THR A 94 -5.11 -14.98 5.29
C THR A 94 -4.48 -15.83 4.18
N PHE A 95 -3.35 -15.39 3.60
CA PHE A 95 -2.76 -16.05 2.45
C PHE A 95 -1.41 -16.73 2.76
N VAL A 96 -0.59 -16.17 3.64
CA VAL A 96 0.74 -16.71 3.94
C VAL A 96 0.65 -17.92 4.86
N GLU A 97 -0.13 -17.87 5.94
CA GLU A 97 -0.24 -19.00 6.87
C GLU A 97 -0.70 -20.31 6.20
N PRO A 98 -1.74 -20.33 5.34
CA PRO A 98 -2.10 -21.54 4.61
C PRO A 98 -0.99 -22.05 3.68
N LEU A 99 -0.23 -21.16 3.06
CA LEU A 99 0.88 -21.52 2.19
C LEU A 99 2.07 -22.06 2.99
N GLU A 100 2.34 -21.55 4.17
CA GLU A 100 3.36 -22.11 5.07
C GLU A 100 3.05 -23.56 5.43
N VAL A 101 1.79 -23.86 5.69
CA VAL A 101 1.33 -25.23 5.99
C VAL A 101 1.50 -26.13 4.77
N GLU A 102 1.05 -25.68 3.60
CA GLU A 102 1.10 -26.48 2.37
C GLU A 102 2.53 -26.75 1.90
N PHE A 103 3.41 -25.75 1.98
CA PHE A 103 4.82 -25.90 1.60
C PHE A 103 5.69 -26.56 2.68
N GLY A 104 5.20 -26.66 3.91
CA GLY A 104 5.97 -27.19 5.05
C GLY A 104 7.15 -26.32 5.46
N VAL A 105 7.13 -25.03 5.10
CA VAL A 105 8.21 -24.07 5.40
C VAL A 105 7.62 -22.78 5.95
N LYS A 106 8.32 -22.16 6.90
CA LYS A 106 7.95 -20.84 7.39
C LYS A 106 8.33 -19.75 6.40
N SER A 107 7.43 -18.79 6.21
CA SER A 107 7.75 -17.58 5.44
C SER A 107 8.90 -16.83 6.14
N ASN A 108 9.74 -16.21 5.37
CA ASN A 108 10.90 -15.50 5.93
C ASN A 108 10.56 -14.10 6.44
N HIS A 109 9.29 -13.74 6.51
CA HIS A 109 8.74 -12.47 7.01
C HIS A 109 9.56 -11.22 6.62
N ARG A 110 10.21 -11.24 5.45
CA ARG A 110 10.97 -10.09 4.97
C ARG A 110 10.06 -9.10 4.29
N VAL A 111 10.01 -7.89 4.85
CA VAL A 111 9.38 -6.73 4.21
C VAL A 111 10.06 -6.52 2.86
N GLY A 112 9.26 -6.51 1.79
CA GLY A 112 9.73 -6.00 0.52
C GLY A 112 10.52 -6.93 -0.39
N ARG A 113 10.30 -8.25 -0.39
CA ARG A 113 10.87 -9.08 -1.46
C ARG A 113 10.25 -8.84 -2.86
N PHE A 114 9.11 -8.18 -2.93
CA PHE A 114 8.72 -7.50 -4.17
C PHE A 114 9.65 -6.31 -4.48
N SER A 115 10.40 -5.81 -3.48
CA SER A 115 11.41 -4.79 -3.62
C SER A 115 12.85 -5.32 -3.76
N ASP A 116 13.11 -6.63 -3.62
CA ASP A 116 14.44 -7.15 -3.99
C ASP A 116 14.61 -7.16 -5.52
N ALA A 117 13.52 -7.32 -6.28
CA ALA A 117 13.50 -6.91 -7.68
C ALA A 117 13.61 -5.38 -7.84
N SER A 118 13.17 -4.59 -6.84
CA SER A 118 13.24 -3.13 -6.82
C SER A 118 14.58 -2.58 -6.30
N GLN A 119 15.43 -3.42 -5.70
CA GLN A 119 16.80 -3.07 -5.32
C GLN A 119 17.84 -3.45 -6.37
N SER A 120 17.43 -4.09 -7.48
CA SER A 120 18.32 -4.20 -8.63
C SER A 120 18.49 -2.80 -9.23
N ALA A 121 19.73 -2.47 -9.61
CA ALA A 121 20.03 -1.22 -10.34
C ALA A 121 19.08 -1.04 -11.52
N GLU A 122 18.76 -2.13 -12.24
CA GLU A 122 17.81 -2.14 -13.35
C GLU A 122 16.39 -1.68 -12.98
N TYR A 123 15.91 -1.94 -11.75
CA TYR A 123 14.59 -1.48 -11.32
C TYR A 123 14.60 0.01 -10.98
N HIS A 124 15.67 0.48 -10.31
CA HIS A 124 15.86 1.91 -10.06
C HIS A 124 15.94 2.69 -11.35
N ASP A 125 16.75 2.22 -12.30
CA ASP A 125 16.90 2.82 -13.63
C ASP A 125 15.55 2.87 -14.37
N ARG A 126 14.75 1.80 -14.28
CA ARG A 126 13.40 1.77 -14.87
C ARG A 126 12.45 2.78 -14.24
N ILE A 127 12.44 2.88 -12.91
CA ILE A 127 11.58 3.84 -12.20
C ILE A 127 12.03 5.27 -12.47
N GLU A 128 13.33 5.54 -12.51
CA GLU A 128 13.87 6.84 -12.89
C GLU A 128 13.49 7.20 -14.32
N ALA A 129 13.60 6.27 -15.26
CA ALA A 129 13.18 6.47 -16.65
C ALA A 129 11.68 6.76 -16.78
N ILE A 130 10.83 6.05 -16.03
CA ILE A 130 9.38 6.30 -15.99
C ILE A 130 9.10 7.68 -15.41
N ASN A 131 9.69 8.03 -14.27
CA ASN A 131 9.51 9.34 -13.65
C ASN A 131 10.01 10.47 -14.54
N PHE A 132 11.15 10.27 -15.19
CA PHE A 132 11.69 11.23 -16.16
C PHE A 132 10.72 11.42 -17.34
N SER A 133 10.22 10.33 -17.91
CA SER A 133 9.25 10.37 -19.02
C SER A 133 7.97 11.11 -18.63
N LEU A 134 7.39 10.80 -17.47
CA LEU A 134 6.19 11.46 -16.98
C LEU A 134 6.40 12.95 -16.70
N ALA A 135 7.57 13.33 -16.20
CA ALA A 135 7.90 14.74 -15.95
C ALA A 135 8.07 15.58 -17.23
N HIS A 136 8.32 14.92 -18.36
CA HIS A 136 8.56 15.56 -19.66
C HIS A 136 7.45 15.29 -20.69
N ASP A 137 6.40 14.56 -20.28
CA ASP A 137 5.27 14.26 -21.14
C ASP A 137 4.51 15.54 -21.52
N ASP A 138 4.02 15.59 -22.75
CA ASP A 138 3.29 16.74 -23.31
C ASP A 138 4.01 18.10 -23.15
N GLY A 139 5.34 18.09 -23.10
CA GLY A 139 6.14 19.32 -23.00
C GLY A 139 6.04 20.03 -21.64
N GLN A 140 5.63 19.34 -20.58
CA GLN A 140 5.49 19.92 -19.23
C GLN A 140 6.82 20.44 -18.68
N SER A 141 7.94 19.87 -19.07
CA SER A 141 9.26 20.31 -18.68
C SER A 141 10.27 20.13 -19.83
N SER A 142 11.17 21.07 -19.96
CA SER A 142 12.36 20.98 -20.87
C SER A 142 13.66 20.89 -20.06
N ARG A 143 13.61 20.69 -18.75
CA ARG A 143 14.80 20.64 -17.89
C ARG A 143 15.49 19.29 -18.04
N ASN A 144 16.82 19.31 -18.10
CA ASN A 144 17.66 18.09 -18.14
C ASN A 144 17.37 17.15 -19.32
N LEU A 145 16.93 17.67 -20.46
CA LEU A 145 16.73 16.87 -21.68
C LEU A 145 18.02 16.19 -22.16
N ASP A 146 19.18 16.74 -21.79
CA ASP A 146 20.50 16.16 -22.08
C ASP A 146 20.71 14.78 -21.43
N SER A 147 19.88 14.43 -20.42
CA SER A 147 19.90 13.13 -19.74
C SER A 147 18.98 12.09 -20.40
N ALA A 148 18.25 12.47 -21.44
CA ALA A 148 17.35 11.55 -22.14
C ALA A 148 18.12 10.72 -23.17
N ASP A 149 17.91 9.40 -23.15
CA ASP A 149 18.45 8.51 -24.19
C ASP A 149 17.72 8.69 -25.53
N VAL A 150 16.42 9.01 -25.48
CA VAL A 150 15.56 9.20 -26.64
C VAL A 150 14.57 10.34 -26.38
N ILE A 151 14.42 11.25 -27.34
CA ILE A 151 13.40 12.29 -27.30
C ILE A 151 12.45 12.06 -28.49
N LEU A 152 11.13 11.92 -28.14
CA LEU A 152 10.08 11.78 -29.13
C LEU A 152 9.40 13.14 -29.36
N LEU A 153 9.36 13.59 -30.61
CA LEU A 153 8.65 14.78 -31.00
C LEU A 153 7.43 14.41 -31.85
N GLY A 154 6.28 14.91 -31.47
CA GLY A 154 5.03 14.69 -32.18
C GLY A 154 4.20 15.96 -32.27
N VAL A 155 3.25 15.99 -33.21
CA VAL A 155 2.24 17.06 -33.29
C VAL A 155 1.10 16.68 -32.34
N SER A 156 0.77 17.59 -31.40
CA SER A 156 -0.46 17.47 -30.58
C SER A 156 -1.70 17.57 -31.50
N ARG A 157 -2.65 16.71 -31.28
CA ARG A 157 -3.98 16.79 -31.93
C ARG A 157 -4.96 17.52 -31.02
#